data_745ab7a12d9677790848bb95024fecc4
#
_entry.id   745ab7a12d9677790848bb95024fecc4
#
_cell.length_a   1.000
_cell.length_b   1.000
_cell.length_c   1.000
_cell.angle_alpha   90.00
_cell.angle_beta   90.00
_cell.angle_gamma   90.00
#
_symmetry.space_group_name_H-M   'P 1'
#
loop_
_entity.id
_entity.type
_entity.pdbx_description
1 polymer ?
#
loop_
_entity_poly.entity_id
_entity_poly.type
_entity_poly.pdbx_seq_one_letter_code
_entity_poly.pdbx_strand_id
1 'polypeptide(L)'
;EMCIRDRVVSEIKKHQLPRMYQASYGSMLPVENLYARHFDDYAGLFIEVPDITNKKGLHKQPGGTYLRGFSAGSWEKLPSRYEEILQYARRNHLRLYGHAYEIGINEMVIDKIDDYITKIEIPVASEGV
;
A
#
# COMPACT_ATOMS: atom_id res chain seq x y z
N GLU A 1 -4.80 2.18 -22.12
CA GLU A 1 -4.12 1.89 -20.86
C GLU A 1 -4.89 0.84 -20.07
N MET A 2 -4.18 -0.17 -19.60
CA MET A 2 -4.79 -1.27 -18.84
C MET A 2 -5.22 -0.79 -17.46
N CYS A 3 -6.44 -1.11 -17.03
CA CYS A 3 -6.88 -0.72 -15.71
C CYS A 3 -6.10 -1.48 -14.63
N ILE A 4 -6.14 -0.97 -13.40
CA ILE A 4 -5.39 -1.54 -12.27
C ILE A 4 -5.70 -3.02 -12.08
N ARG A 5 -6.99 -3.36 -12.09
CA ARG A 5 -7.41 -4.74 -11.91
C ARG A 5 -6.85 -5.67 -12.99
N ASP A 6 -6.90 -5.21 -14.24
CA ASP A 6 -6.43 -6.02 -15.36
C ASP A 6 -4.92 -6.21 -15.33
N ARG A 7 -4.18 -5.20 -14.87
CA ARG A 7 -2.73 -5.32 -14.70
C ARG A 7 -2.38 -6.33 -13.62
N VAL A 8 -3.10 -6.33 -12.52
CA VAL A 8 -2.89 -7.29 -11.44
C VAL A 8 -3.22 -8.71 -11.92
N VAL A 9 -4.32 -8.88 -12.65
CA VAL A 9 -4.70 -10.17 -13.21
C VAL A 9 -3.60 -10.68 -14.16
N SER A 10 -3.07 -9.80 -14.98
CA SER A 10 -1.98 -10.13 -15.91
C SER A 10 -0.74 -10.63 -15.15
N GLU A 11 -0.38 -9.98 -14.06
CA GLU A 11 0.76 -10.40 -13.24
C GLU A 11 0.50 -11.74 -12.55
N ILE A 12 -0.73 -11.98 -12.09
CA ILE A 12 -1.11 -13.26 -11.51
C ILE A 12 -0.90 -14.38 -12.50
N LYS A 13 -1.36 -14.20 -13.73
CA LYS A 13 -1.19 -15.20 -14.79
C LYS A 13 0.26 -15.43 -15.12
N LYS A 14 1.05 -14.37 -15.19
CA LYS A 14 2.47 -14.42 -15.49
C LYS A 14 3.23 -15.25 -14.46
N HIS A 15 2.89 -15.14 -13.19
CA HIS A 15 3.54 -15.84 -12.11
C HIS A 15 2.87 -17.19 -11.77
N GLN A 16 1.84 -17.58 -12.52
CA GLN A 16 1.10 -18.82 -12.30
C GLN A 16 0.55 -18.92 -10.88
N LEU A 17 0.05 -17.80 -10.36
CA LEU A 17 -0.46 -17.75 -8.99
C LEU A 17 -1.84 -18.38 -8.91
N PRO A 18 -2.16 -19.03 -7.78
CA PRO A 18 -3.51 -19.56 -7.60
C PRO A 18 -4.50 -18.42 -7.40
N ARG A 19 -5.67 -18.60 -7.75
CA ARG A 19 -6.90 -17.81 -7.57
C ARG A 19 -6.75 -16.37 -7.09
N MET A 20 -7.02 -15.43 -7.97
CA MET A 20 -6.87 -14.00 -7.70
C MET A 20 -7.82 -13.45 -6.64
N TYR A 21 -8.99 -14.06 -6.42
CA TYR A 21 -9.93 -13.52 -5.44
C TYR A 21 -9.49 -13.72 -3.99
N GLN A 22 -8.48 -14.55 -3.76
CA GLN A 22 -7.88 -14.74 -2.43
C GLN A 22 -6.64 -13.89 -2.24
N ALA A 23 -6.22 -13.18 -3.28
CA ALA A 23 -5.01 -12.40 -3.23
C ALA A 23 -5.32 -10.96 -2.83
N SER A 24 -4.49 -10.42 -1.95
CA SER A 24 -4.53 -8.98 -1.64
C SER A 24 -3.70 -8.24 -2.66
N TYR A 25 -4.24 -7.17 -3.20
CA TYR A 25 -3.50 -6.31 -4.12
C TYR A 25 -3.68 -4.85 -3.72
N GLY A 26 -2.72 -4.04 -4.10
CA GLY A 26 -2.73 -2.64 -3.72
C GLY A 26 -1.70 -1.82 -4.46
N SER A 27 -1.39 -0.67 -3.90
CA SER A 27 -0.46 0.29 -4.49
C SER A 27 0.70 0.55 -3.56
N MET A 28 1.87 0.84 -4.13
CA MET A 28 3.08 1.19 -3.40
C MET A 28 3.44 2.64 -3.68
N LEU A 29 3.56 3.44 -2.64
CA LEU A 29 3.93 4.85 -2.74
C LEU A 29 5.26 5.05 -2.02
N PRO A 30 6.33 5.47 -2.75
CA PRO A 30 7.62 5.69 -2.09
C PRO A 30 7.52 6.72 -0.97
N VAL A 31 8.16 6.43 0.16
CA VAL A 31 8.16 7.33 1.30
C VAL A 31 8.77 8.69 0.95
N GLU A 32 9.78 8.72 0.08
CA GLU A 32 10.36 9.99 -0.37
C GLU A 32 9.29 10.88 -1.02
N ASN A 33 8.32 10.28 -1.72
CA ASN A 33 7.21 11.03 -2.32
C ASN A 33 6.21 11.52 -1.26
N LEU A 34 6.06 10.79 -0.16
CA LEU A 34 5.27 11.26 0.97
C LEU A 34 5.87 12.51 1.59
N TYR A 35 7.17 12.49 1.85
CA TYR A 35 7.86 13.66 2.41
C TYR A 35 7.85 14.85 1.46
N ALA A 36 7.86 14.58 0.16
CA ALA A 36 7.78 15.63 -0.86
C ALA A 36 6.35 16.08 -1.12
N ARG A 37 5.36 15.47 -0.50
CA ARG A 37 3.93 15.74 -0.69
C ARG A 37 3.42 15.37 -2.08
N HIS A 38 4.08 14.42 -2.74
CA HIS A 38 3.64 13.86 -4.02
C HIS A 38 2.85 12.58 -3.74
N PHE A 39 1.61 12.73 -3.28
CA PHE A 39 0.81 11.62 -2.75
C PHE A 39 0.19 10.72 -3.81
N ASP A 40 0.35 11.04 -5.07
CA ASP A 40 -0.18 10.28 -6.20
C ASP A 40 0.90 9.72 -7.12
N ASP A 41 2.17 9.89 -6.75
CA ASP A 41 3.28 9.42 -7.58
C ASP A 41 3.72 8.03 -7.13
N TYR A 42 2.92 7.05 -7.51
CA TYR A 42 3.09 5.66 -7.09
C TYR A 42 4.25 4.99 -7.83
N ALA A 43 4.99 4.13 -7.11
CA ALA A 43 6.01 3.30 -7.72
C ALA A 43 5.40 2.15 -8.53
N GLY A 44 4.23 1.69 -8.12
CA GLY A 44 3.57 0.61 -8.84
C GLY A 44 2.43 0.00 -8.06
N LEU A 45 1.93 -1.07 -8.62
CA LEU A 45 0.90 -1.89 -8.02
C LEU A 45 1.54 -3.19 -7.56
N PHE A 46 0.95 -3.80 -6.54
CA PHE A 46 1.46 -5.07 -6.05
C PHE A 46 0.32 -6.04 -5.78
N ILE A 47 0.69 -7.30 -5.71
CA ILE A 47 -0.17 -8.37 -5.24
C ILE A 47 0.66 -9.20 -4.26
N GLU A 48 0.05 -9.56 -3.13
CA GLU A 48 0.70 -10.47 -2.19
C GLU A 48 0.71 -11.87 -2.80
N VAL A 49 1.89 -12.47 -2.86
CA VAL A 49 2.00 -13.83 -3.38
C VAL A 49 2.14 -14.80 -2.22
N PRO A 50 1.54 -16.00 -2.35
CA PRO A 50 1.73 -17.02 -1.35
C PRO A 50 3.19 -17.51 -1.35
N ASP A 51 3.54 -18.32 -0.38
CA ASP A 51 4.87 -18.93 -0.32
C ASP A 51 5.09 -19.79 -1.57
N ILE A 52 5.97 -19.33 -2.44
CA ILE A 52 6.31 -20.01 -3.69
C ILE A 52 7.81 -20.21 -3.77
N THR A 53 8.23 -21.21 -4.54
CA THR A 53 9.64 -21.56 -4.66
C THR A 53 10.44 -20.56 -5.49
N ASN A 54 9.84 -20.07 -6.57
CA ASN A 54 10.51 -19.09 -7.45
C ASN A 54 10.17 -17.68 -7.02
N LYS A 55 11.13 -17.02 -6.34
CA LYS A 55 10.95 -15.64 -5.85
C LYS A 55 11.65 -14.60 -6.71
N LYS A 56 12.13 -14.99 -7.87
CA LYS A 56 12.83 -14.07 -8.77
C LYS A 56 11.87 -12.98 -9.25
N GLY A 57 12.34 -11.72 -9.19
CA GLY A 57 11.55 -10.58 -9.64
C GLY A 57 10.47 -10.12 -8.67
N LEU A 58 10.40 -10.70 -7.48
CA LEU A 58 9.42 -10.30 -6.49
C LEU A 58 9.98 -9.21 -5.58
N HIS A 59 9.12 -8.27 -5.22
CA HIS A 59 9.43 -7.27 -4.20
C HIS A 59 9.20 -7.89 -2.82
N LYS A 60 10.14 -7.69 -1.91
CA LYS A 60 9.99 -8.15 -0.54
C LYS A 60 9.60 -6.98 0.35
N GLN A 61 8.44 -7.08 1.00
CA GLN A 61 8.04 -6.09 2.00
C GLN A 61 8.90 -6.29 3.25
N PRO A 62 9.57 -5.24 3.75
CA PRO A 62 10.44 -5.39 4.92
C PRO A 62 9.68 -5.90 6.14
N GLY A 63 10.35 -6.73 6.93
CA GLY A 63 9.85 -7.08 8.26
C GLY A 63 10.06 -5.91 9.21
N GLY A 64 9.50 -6.01 10.42
CA GLY A 64 9.71 -5.02 11.47
C GLY A 64 8.44 -4.28 11.85
N THR A 65 8.62 -3.06 12.35
CA THR A 65 7.53 -2.24 12.87
C THR A 65 6.92 -1.38 11.77
N TYR A 66 5.59 -1.32 11.74
CA TYR A 66 4.84 -0.53 10.77
C TYR A 66 3.92 0.45 11.46
N LEU A 67 3.81 1.63 10.87
CA LEU A 67 2.74 2.57 11.17
C LEU A 67 1.55 2.19 10.30
N ARG A 68 0.42 1.90 10.92
CA ARG A 68 -0.79 1.52 10.21
C ARG A 68 -1.84 2.61 10.34
N GLY A 69 -2.45 2.97 9.23
CA GLY A 69 -3.55 3.92 9.20
C GLY A 69 -4.66 3.43 8.30
N PHE A 70 -5.81 4.05 8.43
CA PHE A 70 -6.97 3.74 7.60
C PHE A 70 -7.56 5.02 7.06
N SER A 71 -7.99 4.98 5.81
CA SER A 71 -8.68 6.11 5.18
C SER A 71 -10.02 5.63 4.65
N ALA A 72 -11.10 6.29 5.08
CA ALA A 72 -12.43 5.99 4.58
C ALA A 72 -12.76 6.91 3.42
N GLY A 73 -13.43 6.38 2.40
CA GLY A 73 -13.89 7.15 1.26
C GLY A 73 -12.98 7.05 0.05
N SER A 74 -13.16 7.98 -0.88
CA SER A 74 -12.42 7.97 -2.14
C SER A 74 -10.95 8.33 -1.96
N TRP A 75 -10.18 8.08 -3.00
CA TRP A 75 -8.74 8.37 -3.02
C TRP A 75 -8.43 9.86 -2.80
N GLU A 76 -9.39 10.74 -3.07
CA GLU A 76 -9.21 12.17 -2.87
C GLU A 76 -8.97 12.54 -1.40
N LYS A 77 -9.33 11.65 -0.48
CA LYS A 77 -9.11 11.85 0.96
C LYS A 77 -7.76 11.36 1.45
N LEU A 78 -7.02 10.63 0.62
CA LEU A 78 -5.72 10.08 1.01
C LEU A 78 -4.68 11.17 1.35
N PRO A 79 -4.55 12.26 0.58
CA PRO A 79 -3.56 13.29 0.94
C PRO A 79 -3.73 13.84 2.36
N SER A 80 -4.96 14.09 2.77
CA SER A 80 -5.26 14.54 4.14
C SER A 80 -4.82 13.52 5.17
N ARG A 81 -5.09 12.24 4.92
CA ARG A 81 -4.70 11.17 5.82
C ARG A 81 -3.18 11.04 5.90
N TYR A 82 -2.48 11.19 4.79
CA TYR A 82 -1.03 11.14 4.79
C TYR A 82 -0.42 12.31 5.58
N GLU A 83 -1.04 13.49 5.50
CA GLU A 83 -0.58 14.62 6.33
C GLU A 83 -0.70 14.29 7.82
N GLU A 84 -1.80 13.66 8.24
CA GLU A 84 -1.97 13.23 9.62
C GLU A 84 -0.93 12.19 10.02
N ILE A 85 -0.64 11.24 9.13
CA ILE A 85 0.36 10.21 9.37
C ILE A 85 1.76 10.84 9.54
N LEU A 86 2.10 11.78 8.68
CA LEU A 86 3.39 12.47 8.75
C LEU A 86 3.52 13.27 10.05
N GLN A 87 2.46 13.93 10.49
CA GLN A 87 2.44 14.64 11.76
C GLN A 87 2.60 13.70 12.94
N TYR A 88 1.89 12.58 12.92
CA TYR A 88 2.00 11.58 13.97
C TYR A 88 3.43 11.04 14.05
N ALA A 89 4.03 10.70 12.92
CA ALA A 89 5.39 10.20 12.86
C ALA A 89 6.37 11.20 13.43
N ARG A 90 6.22 12.48 13.08
CA ARG A 90 7.09 13.53 13.58
C ARG A 90 6.96 13.70 15.09
N ARG A 91 5.73 13.71 15.62
CA ARG A 91 5.51 13.87 17.06
C ARG A 91 6.06 12.71 17.88
N ASN A 92 6.11 11.51 17.29
CA ASN A 92 6.56 10.30 17.96
C ASN A 92 7.97 9.90 17.58
N HIS A 93 8.70 10.78 16.89
CA HIS A 93 10.10 10.56 16.49
C HIS A 93 10.27 9.27 15.70
N LEU A 94 9.36 9.03 14.77
CA LEU A 94 9.41 7.87 13.88
C LEU A 94 9.89 8.32 12.50
N ARG A 95 10.81 7.57 11.94
CA ARG A 95 11.27 7.78 10.59
C ARG A 95 10.61 6.75 9.68
N LEU A 96 9.86 7.24 8.70
CA LEU A 96 9.27 6.38 7.68
C LEU A 96 10.33 6.03 6.65
N TYR A 97 10.30 4.81 6.13
CA TYR A 97 11.20 4.40 5.07
C TYR A 97 10.53 3.43 4.11
N GLY A 98 11.17 3.20 2.96
CA GLY A 98 10.67 2.25 1.97
C GLY A 98 9.44 2.77 1.24
N HIS A 99 8.34 2.07 1.39
CA HIS A 99 7.09 2.38 0.69
C HIS A 99 5.91 2.37 1.65
N ALA A 100 4.91 3.22 1.36
CA ALA A 100 3.58 3.07 1.94
C ALA A 100 2.83 2.03 1.09
N TYR A 101 2.27 1.04 1.75
CA TYR A 101 1.48 -0.01 1.09
C TYR A 101 0.01 0.27 1.34
N GLU A 102 -0.72 0.55 0.26
CA GLU A 102 -2.15 0.87 0.31
C GLU A 102 -2.96 -0.32 -0.17
N ILE A 103 -3.84 -0.82 0.66
CA ILE A 103 -4.66 -1.98 0.35
C ILE A 103 -6.11 -1.68 0.68
N GLY A 104 -7.03 -1.89 -0.30
CA GLY A 104 -8.45 -1.81 -0.04
C GLY A 104 -8.91 -3.05 0.71
N ILE A 105 -9.52 -2.88 1.86
CA ILE A 105 -9.86 -4.01 2.72
C ILE A 105 -11.30 -4.47 2.63
N ASN A 106 -12.19 -3.65 2.04
CA ASN A 106 -13.61 -3.98 1.95
C ASN A 106 -14.20 -3.80 0.56
N GLU A 107 -13.35 -3.80 -0.46
CA GLU A 107 -13.73 -3.49 -1.84
C GLU A 107 -14.86 -4.38 -2.37
N MET A 108 -14.91 -5.63 -1.93
CA MET A 108 -15.88 -6.62 -2.44
C MET A 108 -17.24 -6.56 -1.75
N VAL A 109 -17.37 -5.76 -0.70
CA VAL A 109 -18.59 -5.77 0.13
C VAL A 109 -19.25 -4.40 0.28
N ILE A 110 -18.76 -3.38 -0.42
CA ILE A 110 -19.30 -2.02 -0.31
C ILE A 110 -20.16 -1.67 -1.52
N ASP A 111 -21.18 -0.84 -1.27
CA ASP A 111 -22.06 -0.31 -2.31
C ASP A 111 -21.72 1.14 -2.66
N LYS A 112 -21.08 1.86 -1.74
CA LYS A 112 -20.77 3.28 -1.90
C LYS A 112 -19.30 3.53 -1.69
N ILE A 113 -18.73 4.42 -2.51
CA ILE A 113 -17.33 4.78 -2.40
C ILE A 113 -16.99 5.40 -1.03
N ASP A 114 -17.96 6.06 -0.40
CA ASP A 114 -17.75 6.65 0.93
C ASP A 114 -17.46 5.58 2.00
N ASP A 115 -17.90 4.36 1.78
CA ASP A 115 -17.69 3.24 2.70
C ASP A 115 -16.38 2.48 2.41
N TYR A 116 -15.68 2.84 1.33
CA TYR A 116 -14.44 2.20 0.96
C TYR A 116 -13.36 2.51 2.01
N ILE A 117 -12.64 1.47 2.43
CA ILE A 117 -11.58 1.63 3.42
C ILE A 117 -10.25 1.21 2.82
N THR A 118 -9.29 2.11 2.84
CA THR A 118 -7.91 1.83 2.44
C THR A 118 -7.07 1.67 3.69
N LYS A 119 -6.40 0.53 3.81
CA LYS A 119 -5.40 0.31 4.85
C LYS A 119 -4.06 0.80 4.32
N ILE A 120 -3.37 1.59 5.12
CA ILE A 120 -2.05 2.12 4.80
C ILE A 120 -1.05 1.56 5.81
N GLU A 121 0.01 0.93 5.33
CA GLU A 121 1.08 0.41 6.19
C GLU A 121 2.42 0.94 5.71
N ILE A 122 3.19 1.54 6.59
CA ILE A 122 4.48 2.16 6.27
C ILE A 122 5.53 1.67 7.26
N PRO A 123 6.66 1.10 6.78
CA PRO A 123 7.74 0.70 7.71
C PRO A 123 8.28 1.91 8.46
N VAL A 124 8.52 1.75 9.74
CA VAL A 124 9.06 2.82 10.58
C VAL A 124 10.25 2.35 11.39
N ALA A 125 11.17 3.29 11.65
CA ALA A 125 12.27 3.12 12.56
C ALA A 125 12.23 4.27 13.56
N SER A 126 12.64 4.01 14.80
CA SER A 126 12.77 5.09 15.78
C SER A 126 13.92 5.99 15.35
N GLU A 127 13.68 7.30 15.38
CA GLU A 127 14.76 8.25 15.21
C GLU A 127 15.66 8.15 16.44
N GLY A 128 16.97 8.19 16.21
CA GLY A 128 17.93 8.09 17.29
C GLY A 128 17.71 9.19 18.32
N VAL A 129 17.91 8.84 19.57
CA VAL A 129 17.77 9.77 20.68
C VAL A 129 19.01 10.65 20.76
#